data_cd8e1d18446dff96dcf37ce9ceaa5a6c
#
_entry.id   cd8e1d18446dff96dcf37ce9ceaa5a6c
#
_cell.length_a   1.000
_cell.length_b   1.000
_cell.length_c   1.000
_cell.angle_alpha   90.00
_cell.angle_beta   90.00
_cell.angle_gamma   90.00
#
_symmetry.space_group_name_H-M   'P 1'
#
loop_
_entity.id
_entity.type
_entity.pdbx_description
1 polymer ?
#
loop_
_entity_poly.entity_id
_entity_poly.type
_entity_poly.pdbx_seq_one_letter_code
_entity_poly.pdbx_strand_id
1 'polypeptide(L)'
;MAHIKIGKKIAKYRVQKPEAKEAPAPTPKDAPKSQDNVIWMHEKLERPEVLIGSTYKIKTPVSDHAMYVTINDIVLNEGTQHEQRRPFEVFINSKNLDHFQWIVALTRVISAVFRKGGDTTFLVDELKAVFDPKGGYWQPGGKFMPSTIAELGYVIERHLQSIGLLKKPELDVHQRKLVDQKRAEFEARTKQTDAFSKSHFPEGAQLCAKCSTAAVVMMDGCNTCLNCGDSKCG
;
A
#
# COMPACT_ATOMS: atom_id res chain seq x y z
N MET A 1 24.41 8.76 60.89
CA MET A 1 23.65 9.69 60.03
C MET A 1 22.66 10.44 60.89
N ALA A 2 22.77 11.77 61.00
CA ALA A 2 21.89 12.59 61.81
C ALA A 2 20.55 12.80 61.09
N HIS A 3 19.44 12.39 61.68
CA HIS A 3 18.10 12.63 61.14
C HIS A 3 17.65 14.04 61.55
N ILE A 4 17.41 14.90 60.51
CA ILE A 4 16.85 16.23 60.70
C ILE A 4 15.32 16.11 60.66
N LYS A 5 14.67 16.43 61.79
CA LYS A 5 13.21 16.39 61.91
C LYS A 5 12.62 17.75 61.48
N ILE A 6 11.92 17.78 60.36
CA ILE A 6 11.27 18.99 59.88
C ILE A 6 9.92 19.14 60.56
N GLY A 7 9.81 20.14 61.46
CA GLY A 7 8.61 20.36 62.26
C GLY A 7 7.59 21.33 61.66
N LYS A 8 7.78 21.87 60.47
CA LYS A 8 6.85 22.81 59.82
C LYS A 8 6.24 22.23 58.54
N LYS A 9 4.97 22.52 58.27
CA LYS A 9 4.29 22.12 57.04
C LYS A 9 4.94 22.81 55.84
N ILE A 10 5.22 22.04 54.79
CA ILE A 10 5.74 22.56 53.52
C ILE A 10 4.62 23.38 52.87
N ALA A 11 4.82 24.70 52.76
CA ALA A 11 3.86 25.62 52.16
C ALA A 11 4.04 25.79 50.64
N LYS A 12 5.28 25.57 50.14
CA LYS A 12 5.60 25.69 48.72
C LYS A 12 6.93 25.01 48.43
N TYR A 13 7.05 24.36 47.25
CA TYR A 13 8.33 23.85 46.77
C TYR A 13 8.63 24.40 45.40
N ARG A 14 9.90 24.55 45.06
CA ARG A 14 10.39 24.97 43.75
C ARG A 14 11.60 24.11 43.36
N VAL A 15 11.55 23.51 42.21
CA VAL A 15 12.70 22.78 41.64
C VAL A 15 13.69 23.78 41.12
N GLN A 16 14.87 23.87 41.68
CA GLN A 16 15.99 24.61 41.12
C GLN A 16 16.64 23.74 40.03
N LYS A 17 16.59 24.20 38.79
CA LYS A 17 17.43 23.63 37.72
C LYS A 17 18.84 24.16 37.95
N PRO A 18 19.90 23.33 37.75
CA PRO A 18 21.27 23.83 37.81
C PRO A 18 21.45 24.94 36.76
N GLU A 19 21.99 26.08 37.22
CA GLU A 19 22.31 27.22 36.34
C GLU A 19 23.32 26.75 35.29
N ALA A 20 22.89 26.75 34.02
CA ALA A 20 23.80 26.60 32.91
C ALA A 20 24.71 27.83 32.88
N LYS A 21 26.03 27.63 32.98
CA LYS A 21 27.02 28.68 32.81
C LYS A 21 26.74 29.38 31.48
N GLU A 22 26.54 30.71 31.55
CA GLU A 22 26.39 31.55 30.37
C GLU A 22 27.57 31.32 29.41
N ALA A 23 27.28 30.79 28.23
CA ALA A 23 28.18 30.78 27.12
C ALA A 23 28.23 32.22 26.53
N PRO A 24 29.39 32.71 26.06
CA PRO A 24 29.51 34.06 25.52
C PRO A 24 28.52 34.26 24.36
N ALA A 25 27.91 35.45 24.31
CA ALA A 25 26.96 35.86 23.31
C ALA A 25 27.49 35.59 21.88
N PRO A 26 26.70 34.95 20.99
CA PRO A 26 27.14 34.69 19.62
C PRO A 26 27.21 36.00 18.85
N THR A 27 28.35 36.23 18.21
CA THR A 27 28.55 37.29 17.23
C THR A 27 27.55 37.17 16.10
N PRO A 28 27.03 38.27 15.51
CA PRO A 28 25.96 38.23 14.53
C PRO A 28 26.47 37.84 13.13
N LYS A 29 26.87 36.58 12.95
CA LYS A 29 27.25 36.03 11.64
C LYS A 29 26.68 34.66 11.31
N ASP A 30 25.90 34.04 12.19
CA ASP A 30 25.15 32.84 11.88
C ASP A 30 23.66 33.13 11.99
N ALA A 31 23.08 33.70 10.93
CA ALA A 31 21.67 33.60 10.71
C ALA A 31 21.35 32.10 10.63
N PRO A 32 20.38 31.58 11.43
CA PRO A 32 19.98 30.19 11.31
C PRO A 32 19.53 29.98 9.87
N LYS A 33 20.20 29.08 9.16
CA LYS A 33 19.66 28.50 7.92
C LYS A 33 18.26 28.07 8.27
N SER A 34 17.28 28.56 7.51
CA SER A 34 15.88 28.17 7.64
C SER A 34 15.84 26.63 7.77
N GLN A 35 15.50 26.12 8.95
CA GLN A 35 15.09 24.74 9.07
C GLN A 35 13.85 24.66 8.21
N ASP A 36 13.95 24.02 7.06
CA ASP A 36 12.80 23.72 6.23
C ASP A 36 11.78 23.03 7.13
N ASN A 37 10.68 23.71 7.35
CA ASN A 37 9.64 23.27 8.27
C ASN A 37 8.85 22.16 7.54
N VAL A 38 9.47 20.96 7.46
CA VAL A 38 8.92 19.82 6.73
C VAL A 38 7.68 19.31 7.46
N ILE A 39 6.54 19.37 6.77
CA ILE A 39 5.26 18.88 7.27
C ILE A 39 5.19 17.37 6.99
N TRP A 40 4.95 16.60 8.05
CA TRP A 40 4.73 15.15 7.97
C TRP A 40 3.25 14.83 8.14
N MET A 41 2.81 13.74 7.52
CA MET A 41 1.44 13.25 7.70
C MET A 41 1.19 12.87 9.15
N HIS A 42 0.13 13.42 9.75
CA HIS A 42 -0.32 13.12 11.10
C HIS A 42 -1.83 13.36 11.25
N GLU A 43 -2.44 12.74 12.23
CA GLU A 43 -3.91 12.70 12.43
C GLU A 43 -4.60 14.06 12.62
N LYS A 44 -3.84 15.08 13.06
CA LYS A 44 -4.37 16.45 13.30
C LYS A 44 -4.28 17.33 12.07
N LEU A 45 -3.79 16.79 10.94
CA LEU A 45 -3.71 17.56 9.71
C LEU A 45 -5.13 17.84 9.21
N GLU A 46 -5.45 19.13 9.03
CA GLU A 46 -6.76 19.51 8.50
C GLU A 46 -6.92 19.10 7.05
N ARG A 47 -8.13 18.70 6.70
CA ARG A 47 -8.45 18.33 5.32
C ARG A 47 -8.51 19.58 4.46
N PRO A 48 -7.71 19.71 3.40
CA PRO A 48 -7.84 20.79 2.43
C PRO A 48 -9.20 20.77 1.71
N GLU A 49 -9.62 21.90 1.19
CA GLU A 49 -10.85 21.96 0.36
C GLU A 49 -10.76 21.07 -0.87
N VAL A 50 -9.58 21.03 -1.50
CA VAL A 50 -9.32 20.24 -2.72
C VAL A 50 -8.26 19.19 -2.44
N LEU A 51 -8.53 17.97 -2.87
CA LEU A 51 -7.61 16.84 -2.84
C LEU A 51 -7.45 16.29 -4.26
N ILE A 52 -6.28 15.71 -4.55
CA ILE A 52 -6.03 15.04 -5.83
C ILE A 52 -6.52 13.60 -5.69
N GLY A 53 -7.49 13.17 -6.51
CA GLY A 53 -8.08 11.85 -6.40
C GLY A 53 -7.97 11.00 -7.64
N SER A 54 -8.03 9.69 -7.44
CA SER A 54 -8.14 8.69 -8.50
C SER A 54 -9.31 7.75 -8.20
N THR A 55 -10.15 7.50 -9.20
CA THR A 55 -11.29 6.58 -9.08
C THR A 55 -11.02 5.31 -9.87
N TYR A 56 -11.12 4.17 -9.21
CA TYR A 56 -10.91 2.84 -9.75
C TYR A 56 -12.24 2.11 -9.86
N LYS A 57 -12.51 1.52 -11.03
CA LYS A 57 -13.68 0.68 -11.24
C LYS A 57 -13.33 -0.78 -10.99
N ILE A 58 -14.05 -1.41 -10.08
CA ILE A 58 -14.01 -2.84 -9.82
C ILE A 58 -15.30 -3.45 -10.39
N LYS A 59 -15.17 -4.46 -11.23
CA LYS A 59 -16.29 -5.27 -11.74
C LYS A 59 -16.00 -6.73 -11.44
N THR A 60 -16.65 -7.25 -10.43
CA THR A 60 -16.52 -8.64 -10.02
C THR A 60 -17.56 -9.51 -10.70
N PRO A 61 -17.29 -10.79 -10.99
CA PRO A 61 -18.29 -11.72 -11.50
C PRO A 61 -19.36 -12.08 -10.45
N VAL A 62 -19.09 -11.80 -9.17
CA VAL A 62 -20.01 -12.12 -8.06
C VAL A 62 -21.01 -10.99 -7.76
N SER A 63 -20.95 -9.88 -8.49
CA SER A 63 -21.87 -8.75 -8.32
C SER A 63 -22.30 -8.20 -9.68
N ASP A 64 -23.62 -7.96 -9.83
CA ASP A 64 -24.18 -7.35 -11.05
C ASP A 64 -23.75 -5.90 -11.22
N HIS A 65 -23.42 -5.23 -10.11
CA HIS A 65 -23.04 -3.83 -10.11
C HIS A 65 -21.54 -3.63 -9.93
N ALA A 66 -20.99 -2.67 -10.68
CA ALA A 66 -19.62 -2.25 -10.48
C ALA A 66 -19.50 -1.46 -9.17
N MET A 67 -18.32 -1.57 -8.56
CA MET A 67 -17.89 -0.80 -7.41
C MET A 67 -16.88 0.24 -7.86
N TYR A 68 -16.98 1.44 -7.37
CA TYR A 68 -16.06 2.54 -7.65
C TYR A 68 -15.33 2.90 -6.36
N VAL A 69 -14.01 2.74 -6.36
CA VAL A 69 -13.12 3.07 -5.24
C VAL A 69 -12.43 4.37 -5.58
N THR A 70 -12.72 5.41 -4.82
CA THR A 70 -12.06 6.73 -4.95
C THR A 70 -11.06 6.89 -3.83
N ILE A 71 -9.80 7.13 -4.16
CA ILE A 71 -8.73 7.41 -3.21
C ILE A 71 -8.28 8.84 -3.49
N ASN A 72 -8.38 9.69 -2.47
CA ASN A 72 -7.95 11.07 -2.52
C ASN A 72 -6.66 11.25 -1.72
N ASP A 73 -5.73 11.97 -2.31
CA ASP A 73 -4.40 12.23 -1.77
C ASP A 73 -4.22 13.69 -1.40
N ILE A 74 -3.44 13.91 -0.36
CA ILE A 74 -2.90 15.21 -0.01
C ILE A 74 -1.46 15.33 -0.53
N VAL A 75 -1.10 16.50 -1.01
CA VAL A 75 0.28 16.85 -1.33
C VAL A 75 0.86 17.62 -0.14
N LEU A 76 1.90 17.10 0.46
CA LEU A 76 2.64 17.71 1.55
C LEU A 76 3.89 18.39 1.00
N ASN A 77 4.24 19.56 1.55
CA ASN A 77 5.44 20.33 1.17
C ASN A 77 5.51 20.66 -0.34
N GLU A 78 4.39 21.01 -0.93
CA GLU A 78 4.26 21.31 -2.36
C GLU A 78 5.33 22.32 -2.82
N GLY A 79 5.99 22.02 -3.96
CA GLY A 79 7.02 22.87 -4.55
C GLY A 79 8.38 22.85 -3.83
N THR A 80 8.58 21.98 -2.84
CA THR A 80 9.85 21.81 -2.15
C THR A 80 10.55 20.50 -2.52
N GLN A 81 11.83 20.33 -2.08
CA GLN A 81 12.55 19.05 -2.24
C GLN A 81 11.93 17.90 -1.41
N HIS A 82 11.03 18.23 -0.48
CA HIS A 82 10.35 17.30 0.42
C HIS A 82 8.89 17.09 0.02
N GLU A 83 8.52 17.45 -1.21
CA GLU A 83 7.17 17.20 -1.71
C GLU A 83 6.85 15.71 -1.66
N GLN A 84 5.73 15.38 -1.03
CA GLN A 84 5.26 14.03 -0.88
C GLN A 84 3.76 13.95 -1.06
N ARG A 85 3.31 13.09 -1.97
CA ARG A 85 1.91 12.75 -2.14
C ARG A 85 1.56 11.58 -1.23
N ARG A 86 0.51 11.74 -0.41
CA ARG A 86 0.08 10.74 0.58
C ARG A 86 -1.42 10.49 0.46
N PRO A 87 -1.90 9.22 0.55
CA PRO A 87 -3.32 8.95 0.58
C PRO A 87 -3.93 9.55 1.86
N PHE A 88 -5.10 10.15 1.74
CA PHE A 88 -5.77 10.83 2.83
C PHE A 88 -7.12 10.19 3.17
N GLU A 89 -7.91 9.86 2.15
CA GLU A 89 -9.25 9.30 2.34
C GLU A 89 -9.63 8.33 1.22
N VAL A 90 -10.47 7.36 1.55
CA VAL A 90 -11.02 6.38 0.61
C VAL A 90 -12.53 6.39 0.69
N PHE A 91 -13.18 6.37 -0.47
CA PHE A 91 -14.61 6.18 -0.61
C PHE A 91 -14.90 5.02 -1.53
N ILE A 92 -15.93 4.25 -1.19
CA ILE A 92 -16.46 3.19 -2.05
C ILE A 92 -17.91 3.54 -2.38
N ASN A 93 -18.20 3.60 -3.68
CA ASN A 93 -19.54 3.82 -4.19
C ASN A 93 -19.98 2.63 -5.05
N SER A 94 -21.15 2.09 -4.78
CA SER A 94 -21.76 1.00 -5.52
C SER A 94 -23.28 1.14 -5.49
N LYS A 95 -23.96 0.65 -6.52
CA LYS A 95 -25.42 0.49 -6.53
C LYS A 95 -25.88 -0.71 -5.69
N ASN A 96 -24.98 -1.64 -5.37
CA ASN A 96 -25.27 -2.71 -4.44
C ASN A 96 -25.22 -2.18 -3.01
N LEU A 97 -26.37 -2.21 -2.32
CA LEU A 97 -26.50 -1.74 -0.94
C LEU A 97 -26.29 -2.86 0.10
N ASP A 98 -26.06 -4.08 -0.36
CA ASP A 98 -25.73 -5.19 0.55
C ASP A 98 -24.44 -4.85 1.31
N HIS A 99 -24.50 -5.00 2.62
CA HIS A 99 -23.38 -4.71 3.51
C HIS A 99 -22.87 -3.25 3.47
N PHE A 100 -23.67 -2.29 2.98
CA PHE A 100 -23.26 -0.87 2.83
C PHE A 100 -22.64 -0.29 4.10
N GLN A 101 -23.23 -0.52 5.27
CA GLN A 101 -22.70 -0.01 6.54
C GLN A 101 -21.31 -0.59 6.89
N TRP A 102 -21.03 -1.84 6.52
CA TRP A 102 -19.71 -2.45 6.70
C TRP A 102 -18.69 -1.84 5.75
N ILE A 103 -19.08 -1.57 4.51
CA ILE A 103 -18.25 -0.89 3.52
C ILE A 103 -17.89 0.51 4.01
N VAL A 104 -18.87 1.27 4.52
CA VAL A 104 -18.62 2.61 5.08
C VAL A 104 -17.70 2.52 6.30
N ALA A 105 -17.92 1.59 7.21
CA ALA A 105 -17.06 1.40 8.37
C ALA A 105 -15.61 1.10 7.95
N LEU A 106 -15.42 0.17 7.00
CA LEU A 106 -14.11 -0.20 6.48
C LEU A 106 -13.38 1.00 5.84
N THR A 107 -14.06 1.77 4.98
CA THR A 107 -13.45 2.95 4.33
C THR A 107 -13.08 4.02 5.34
N ARG A 108 -13.88 4.21 6.40
CA ARG A 108 -13.55 5.13 7.50
C ARG A 108 -12.30 4.68 8.26
N VAL A 109 -12.17 3.38 8.56
CA VAL A 109 -10.99 2.83 9.24
C VAL A 109 -9.74 2.99 8.36
N ILE A 110 -9.81 2.62 7.08
CA ILE A 110 -8.69 2.79 6.13
C ILE A 110 -8.28 4.26 6.05
N SER A 111 -9.25 5.17 5.92
CA SER A 111 -8.99 6.61 5.88
C SER A 111 -8.34 7.12 7.18
N ALA A 112 -8.74 6.60 8.33
CA ALA A 112 -8.11 6.93 9.62
C ALA A 112 -6.66 6.47 9.68
N VAL A 113 -6.36 5.26 9.18
CA VAL A 113 -4.99 4.73 9.09
C VAL A 113 -4.14 5.60 8.17
N PHE A 114 -4.65 6.01 7.01
CA PHE A 114 -3.93 6.91 6.10
C PHE A 114 -3.59 8.23 6.77
N ARG A 115 -4.54 8.85 7.47
CA ARG A 115 -4.33 10.12 8.18
C ARG A 115 -3.40 10.01 9.38
N LYS A 116 -3.30 8.85 10.01
CA LYS A 116 -2.36 8.64 11.12
C LYS A 116 -0.91 8.87 10.68
N GLY A 117 -0.61 8.64 9.42
CA GLY A 117 0.74 8.79 8.86
C GLY A 117 1.63 7.58 9.14
N GLY A 118 2.92 7.74 8.87
CA GLY A 118 3.88 6.64 8.95
C GLY A 118 3.77 5.67 7.77
N ASP A 119 4.18 4.43 7.99
CA ASP A 119 4.04 3.37 7.00
C ASP A 119 2.60 2.82 7.02
N THR A 120 1.92 2.95 5.90
CA THR A 120 0.55 2.46 5.69
C THR A 120 0.49 1.30 4.69
N THR A 121 1.64 0.82 4.23
CA THR A 121 1.73 -0.23 3.19
C THR A 121 1.26 -1.58 3.69
N PHE A 122 1.35 -1.83 5.00
CA PHE A 122 0.86 -3.06 5.65
C PHE A 122 -0.64 -3.32 5.38
N LEU A 123 -1.45 -2.27 5.21
CA LEU A 123 -2.87 -2.40 4.88
C LEU A 123 -3.12 -3.24 3.61
N VAL A 124 -2.19 -3.19 2.68
CA VAL A 124 -2.28 -3.95 1.43
C VAL A 124 -2.27 -5.44 1.72
N ASP A 125 -1.35 -5.89 2.55
CA ASP A 125 -1.20 -7.31 2.88
C ASP A 125 -2.37 -7.80 3.73
N GLU A 126 -2.81 -7.01 4.71
CA GLU A 126 -3.96 -7.32 5.55
C GLU A 126 -5.26 -7.47 4.73
N LEU A 127 -5.51 -6.54 3.81
CA LEU A 127 -6.70 -6.62 2.95
C LEU A 127 -6.62 -7.79 1.95
N LYS A 128 -5.44 -8.06 1.39
CA LYS A 128 -5.24 -9.18 0.46
C LYS A 128 -5.38 -10.55 1.13
N ALA A 129 -5.13 -10.64 2.42
CA ALA A 129 -5.27 -11.88 3.20
C ALA A 129 -6.75 -12.27 3.46
N VAL A 130 -7.70 -11.36 3.23
CA VAL A 130 -9.13 -11.63 3.44
C VAL A 130 -9.66 -12.56 2.36
N PHE A 131 -10.23 -13.70 2.76
CA PHE A 131 -10.91 -14.64 1.87
C PHE A 131 -12.42 -14.60 2.07
N ASP A 132 -13.16 -14.96 1.03
CA ASP A 132 -14.61 -15.15 1.10
C ASP A 132 -14.91 -16.63 1.37
N PRO A 133 -15.67 -16.97 2.43
CA PRO A 133 -16.09 -18.36 2.70
C PRO A 133 -16.89 -19.00 1.57
N LYS A 134 -17.54 -18.19 0.73
CA LYS A 134 -18.27 -18.66 -0.46
C LYS A 134 -17.36 -18.97 -1.65
N GLY A 135 -16.05 -18.73 -1.51
CA GLY A 135 -15.06 -18.88 -2.55
C GLY A 135 -14.70 -17.54 -3.21
N GLY A 136 -13.50 -17.51 -3.80
CA GLY A 136 -13.03 -16.37 -4.58
C GLY A 136 -13.54 -16.41 -6.03
N TYR A 137 -12.97 -15.57 -6.87
CA TYR A 137 -13.30 -15.49 -8.28
C TYR A 137 -12.07 -15.17 -9.14
N TRP A 138 -12.20 -15.45 -10.42
CA TRP A 138 -11.18 -15.14 -11.39
C TRP A 138 -11.45 -13.81 -12.08
N GLN A 139 -10.43 -12.95 -12.13
CA GLN A 139 -10.46 -11.75 -12.94
C GLN A 139 -10.06 -12.05 -14.39
N PRO A 140 -10.49 -11.21 -15.36
CA PRO A 140 -9.94 -11.24 -16.70
C PRO A 140 -8.42 -11.16 -16.65
N GLY A 141 -7.72 -12.02 -17.39
CA GLY A 141 -6.27 -12.13 -17.35
C GLY A 141 -5.72 -13.20 -16.40
N GLY A 142 -6.61 -14.05 -15.82
CA GLY A 142 -6.22 -15.23 -15.07
C GLY A 142 -5.70 -14.97 -13.66
N LYS A 143 -6.04 -13.82 -13.06
CA LYS A 143 -5.70 -13.51 -11.67
C LYS A 143 -6.82 -13.95 -10.74
N PHE A 144 -6.50 -14.78 -9.77
CA PHE A 144 -7.44 -15.21 -8.74
C PHE A 144 -7.57 -14.16 -7.63
N MET A 145 -8.82 -13.84 -7.25
CA MET A 145 -9.16 -12.96 -6.14
C MET A 145 -9.83 -13.76 -5.04
N PRO A 146 -9.22 -13.85 -3.85
CA PRO A 146 -9.82 -14.59 -2.73
C PRO A 146 -11.14 -13.98 -2.24
N SER A 147 -11.28 -12.66 -2.39
CA SER A 147 -12.50 -11.93 -2.01
C SER A 147 -12.55 -10.55 -2.68
N THR A 148 -13.69 -9.89 -2.61
CA THR A 148 -13.83 -8.48 -3.04
C THR A 148 -12.97 -7.54 -2.18
N ILE A 149 -12.77 -7.87 -0.90
CA ILE A 149 -11.89 -7.11 -0.01
C ILE A 149 -10.42 -7.26 -0.43
N ALA A 150 -10.01 -8.46 -0.83
CA ALA A 150 -8.68 -8.68 -1.38
C ALA A 150 -8.46 -7.86 -2.68
N GLU A 151 -9.49 -7.77 -3.53
CA GLU A 151 -9.42 -6.92 -4.73
C GLU A 151 -9.28 -5.43 -4.38
N LEU A 152 -9.95 -4.96 -3.32
CA LEU A 152 -9.73 -3.62 -2.77
C LEU A 152 -8.27 -3.43 -2.33
N GLY A 153 -7.66 -4.42 -1.68
CA GLY A 153 -6.25 -4.43 -1.32
C GLY A 153 -5.34 -4.25 -2.54
N TYR A 154 -5.63 -4.92 -3.65
CA TYR A 154 -4.89 -4.74 -4.91
C TYR A 154 -5.10 -3.36 -5.55
N VAL A 155 -6.28 -2.75 -5.40
CA VAL A 155 -6.51 -1.37 -5.86
C VAL A 155 -5.68 -0.39 -5.06
N ILE A 156 -5.65 -0.52 -3.74
CA ILE A 156 -4.83 0.32 -2.84
C ILE A 156 -3.35 0.13 -3.16
N GLU A 157 -2.87 -1.10 -3.34
CA GLU A 157 -1.49 -1.38 -3.75
C GLU A 157 -1.11 -0.63 -5.02
N ARG A 158 -1.91 -0.76 -6.06
CA ARG A 158 -1.69 -0.07 -7.34
C ARG A 158 -1.67 1.44 -7.17
N HIS A 159 -2.54 1.99 -6.31
CA HIS A 159 -2.56 3.40 -6.01
C HIS A 159 -1.28 3.84 -5.29
N LEU A 160 -0.87 3.15 -4.20
CA LEU A 160 0.37 3.44 -3.47
C LEU A 160 1.61 3.33 -4.36
N GLN A 161 1.62 2.39 -5.31
CA GLN A 161 2.67 2.29 -6.32
C GLN A 161 2.66 3.48 -7.29
N SER A 162 1.48 3.99 -7.66
CA SER A 162 1.36 5.12 -8.60
C SER A 162 1.85 6.44 -8.00
N ILE A 163 1.69 6.62 -6.69
CA ILE A 163 2.17 7.80 -5.95
C ILE A 163 3.58 7.64 -5.35
N GLY A 164 4.24 6.51 -5.63
CA GLY A 164 5.63 6.26 -5.23
C GLY A 164 5.85 5.84 -3.78
N LEU A 165 4.79 5.57 -3.01
CA LEU A 165 4.89 5.10 -1.62
C LEU A 165 5.23 3.61 -1.52
N LEU A 166 4.81 2.82 -2.49
CA LEU A 166 5.13 1.40 -2.58
C LEU A 166 5.94 1.14 -3.84
N LYS A 167 7.09 0.51 -3.69
CA LYS A 167 7.89 0.10 -4.84
C LYS A 167 7.20 -1.06 -5.56
N LYS A 168 7.09 -0.97 -6.88
CA LYS A 168 6.70 -2.13 -7.67
C LYS A 168 7.78 -3.19 -7.50
N PRO A 169 7.40 -4.47 -7.28
CA PRO A 169 8.37 -5.55 -7.34
C PRO A 169 8.95 -5.58 -8.76
N GLU A 170 10.11 -5.01 -8.94
CA GLU A 170 10.83 -5.11 -10.21
C GLU A 170 11.49 -6.47 -10.25
N LEU A 171 11.18 -7.23 -11.28
CA LEU A 171 12.00 -8.38 -11.63
C LEU A 171 13.40 -7.84 -11.94
N ASP A 172 14.42 -8.43 -11.33
CA ASP A 172 15.79 -8.16 -11.71
C ASP A 172 15.94 -8.33 -13.24
N VAL A 173 16.80 -7.52 -13.85
CA VAL A 173 17.04 -7.54 -15.31
C VAL A 173 17.33 -8.97 -15.81
N HIS A 174 18.04 -9.76 -14.99
CA HIS A 174 18.31 -11.16 -15.27
C HIS A 174 17.04 -12.03 -15.21
N GLN A 175 16.22 -11.86 -14.17
CA GLN A 175 14.95 -12.56 -14.03
C GLN A 175 13.97 -12.21 -15.14
N ARG A 176 13.89 -10.93 -15.53
CA ARG A 176 13.05 -10.49 -16.65
C ARG A 176 13.45 -11.15 -17.96
N LYS A 177 14.75 -11.15 -18.28
CA LYS A 177 15.28 -11.84 -19.46
C LYS A 177 15.00 -13.34 -19.44
N LEU A 178 15.14 -13.97 -18.27
CA LEU A 178 14.86 -15.40 -18.11
C LEU A 178 13.37 -15.71 -18.31
N VAL A 179 12.48 -14.90 -17.75
CA VAL A 179 11.02 -15.05 -17.94
C VAL A 179 10.64 -14.87 -19.41
N ASP A 180 11.18 -13.84 -20.08
CA ASP A 180 10.91 -13.57 -21.50
C ASP A 180 11.45 -14.71 -22.38
N GLN A 181 12.64 -15.21 -22.10
CA GLN A 181 13.24 -16.35 -22.82
C GLN A 181 12.37 -17.60 -22.62
N LYS A 182 11.99 -17.93 -21.37
CA LYS A 182 11.15 -19.10 -21.07
C LYS A 182 9.77 -18.99 -21.71
N ARG A 183 9.20 -17.78 -21.74
CA ARG A 183 7.93 -17.55 -22.44
C ARG A 183 8.07 -17.81 -23.94
N ALA A 184 9.11 -17.28 -24.58
CA ALA A 184 9.36 -17.50 -25.99
C ALA A 184 9.59 -18.98 -26.32
N GLU A 185 10.36 -19.71 -25.48
CA GLU A 185 10.56 -21.17 -25.61
C GLU A 185 9.24 -21.94 -25.51
N PHE A 186 8.38 -21.57 -24.56
CA PHE A 186 7.07 -22.21 -24.39
C PHE A 186 6.16 -21.94 -25.60
N GLU A 187 6.06 -20.69 -26.06
CA GLU A 187 5.27 -20.31 -27.24
C GLU A 187 5.77 -21.03 -28.50
N ALA A 188 7.10 -21.21 -28.64
CA ALA A 188 7.67 -21.95 -29.76
C ALA A 188 7.34 -23.45 -29.74
N ARG A 189 7.21 -24.05 -28.54
CA ARG A 189 6.81 -25.46 -28.36
C ARG A 189 5.31 -25.68 -28.54
N THR A 190 4.49 -24.69 -28.16
CA THR A 190 3.03 -24.76 -28.20
C THR A 190 2.53 -24.15 -29.50
N LYS A 191 2.45 -24.91 -30.59
CA LYS A 191 1.98 -24.48 -31.92
C LYS A 191 0.49 -24.15 -31.99
N GLN A 192 -0.25 -24.12 -30.90
CA GLN A 192 -1.67 -23.81 -30.82
C GLN A 192 -1.90 -22.68 -29.84
N THR A 193 -1.78 -21.45 -30.30
CA THR A 193 -2.44 -20.32 -29.65
C THR A 193 -3.87 -20.27 -30.18
N ASP A 194 -4.84 -20.61 -29.35
CA ASP A 194 -6.23 -20.42 -29.67
C ASP A 194 -6.50 -18.90 -29.81
N ALA A 195 -6.85 -18.46 -31.01
CA ALA A 195 -7.09 -17.06 -31.37
C ALA A 195 -8.23 -16.42 -30.52
N PHE A 196 -8.98 -17.21 -29.78
CA PHE A 196 -10.09 -16.81 -28.91
C PHE A 196 -9.72 -16.78 -27.42
N SER A 197 -8.54 -17.23 -27.03
CA SER A 197 -8.08 -17.17 -25.65
C SER A 197 -7.85 -15.72 -25.21
N LYS A 198 -8.66 -15.23 -24.28
CA LYS A 198 -8.50 -13.92 -23.64
C LYS A 198 -7.46 -13.91 -22.52
N SER A 199 -6.81 -15.03 -22.23
CA SER A 199 -5.77 -15.12 -21.22
C SER A 199 -4.41 -14.73 -21.82
N HIS A 200 -3.63 -13.96 -21.07
CA HIS A 200 -2.25 -13.62 -21.45
C HIS A 200 -1.27 -14.77 -21.22
N PHE A 201 -1.74 -15.89 -20.69
CA PHE A 201 -0.93 -17.06 -20.34
C PHE A 201 -1.51 -18.32 -20.98
N PRO A 202 -0.68 -19.40 -21.14
CA PRO A 202 -1.09 -20.62 -21.79
C PRO A 202 -2.30 -21.28 -21.13
N GLU A 203 -3.14 -21.92 -21.93
CA GLU A 203 -4.21 -22.77 -21.43
C GLU A 203 -3.66 -23.91 -20.58
N GLY A 204 -4.32 -24.20 -19.44
CA GLY A 204 -3.86 -25.20 -18.49
C GLY A 204 -2.73 -24.74 -17.55
N ALA A 205 -2.32 -23.48 -17.61
CA ALA A 205 -1.39 -22.93 -16.64
C ALA A 205 -1.98 -22.99 -15.22
N GLN A 206 -1.19 -23.46 -14.25
CA GLN A 206 -1.58 -23.57 -12.85
C GLN A 206 -1.51 -22.21 -12.14
N LEU A 207 -2.24 -22.09 -11.04
CA LEU A 207 -2.22 -20.90 -10.20
C LEU A 207 -0.87 -20.79 -9.47
N CYS A 208 -0.22 -19.62 -9.60
CA CYS A 208 0.99 -19.31 -8.83
C CYS A 208 0.62 -18.91 -7.39
N ALA A 209 1.21 -19.60 -6.41
CA ALA A 209 0.99 -19.28 -4.99
C ALA A 209 1.53 -17.89 -4.59
N LYS A 210 2.55 -17.38 -5.31
CA LYS A 210 3.19 -16.09 -5.00
C LYS A 210 2.46 -14.89 -5.56
N CYS A 211 2.01 -14.95 -6.82
CA CYS A 211 1.36 -13.80 -7.48
C CYS A 211 -0.13 -14.01 -7.79
N SER A 212 -0.70 -15.15 -7.38
CA SER A 212 -2.12 -15.50 -7.58
C SER A 212 -2.60 -15.38 -9.04
N THR A 213 -1.70 -15.61 -9.99
CA THR A 213 -2.00 -15.60 -11.43
C THR A 213 -1.88 -17.01 -11.99
N ALA A 214 -2.79 -17.42 -12.85
CA ALA A 214 -2.71 -18.70 -13.57
C ALA A 214 -1.65 -18.63 -14.68
N ALA A 215 -0.39 -18.71 -14.32
CA ALA A 215 0.77 -18.52 -15.17
C ALA A 215 1.89 -19.55 -14.92
N VAL A 216 1.65 -20.58 -14.10
CA VAL A 216 2.64 -21.61 -13.81
C VAL A 216 2.54 -22.70 -14.84
N VAL A 217 3.66 -22.97 -15.51
CA VAL A 217 3.81 -24.05 -16.49
C VAL A 217 4.98 -24.94 -16.13
N MET A 218 4.89 -26.21 -16.49
CA MET A 218 5.99 -27.17 -16.34
C MET A 218 7.02 -26.94 -17.44
N MET A 219 8.24 -26.55 -17.08
CA MET A 219 9.36 -26.35 -18.00
C MET A 219 10.62 -26.97 -17.42
N ASP A 220 11.25 -27.83 -18.21
CA ASP A 220 12.52 -28.48 -17.85
C ASP A 220 12.48 -29.18 -16.46
N GLY A 221 11.32 -29.76 -16.10
CA GLY A 221 11.11 -30.44 -14.81
C GLY A 221 10.77 -29.50 -13.64
N CYS A 222 10.68 -28.20 -13.87
CA CYS A 222 10.35 -27.21 -12.85
C CYS A 222 9.02 -26.52 -13.16
N ASN A 223 8.21 -26.28 -12.13
CA ASN A 223 7.01 -25.45 -12.23
C ASN A 223 7.39 -23.97 -12.18
N THR A 224 7.42 -23.32 -13.35
CA THR A 224 7.86 -21.93 -13.49
C THR A 224 6.69 -20.99 -13.77
N CYS A 225 6.56 -19.91 -13.02
CA CYS A 225 5.55 -18.89 -13.23
C CYS A 225 6.01 -17.87 -14.28
N LEU A 226 5.30 -17.79 -15.40
CA LEU A 226 5.60 -16.85 -16.50
C LEU A 226 5.25 -15.39 -16.16
N ASN A 227 4.59 -15.12 -15.03
CA ASN A 227 4.25 -13.78 -14.59
C ASN A 227 5.30 -13.18 -13.63
N CYS A 228 5.69 -13.91 -12.59
CA CYS A 228 6.58 -13.40 -11.55
C CYS A 228 7.95 -14.08 -11.49
N GLY A 229 8.21 -15.08 -12.36
CA GLY A 229 9.48 -15.80 -12.41
C GLY A 229 9.71 -16.78 -11.25
N ASP A 230 8.71 -16.99 -10.38
CA ASP A 230 8.81 -17.99 -9.31
C ASP A 230 8.94 -19.39 -9.92
N SER A 231 9.93 -20.15 -9.47
CA SER A 231 10.21 -21.49 -9.99
C SER A 231 10.40 -22.47 -8.85
N LYS A 232 9.68 -23.60 -8.92
CA LYS A 232 9.80 -24.72 -7.99
C LYS A 232 10.19 -25.96 -8.78
N CYS A 233 11.39 -26.41 -8.55
CA CYS A 233 11.87 -27.71 -9.01
C CYS A 233 11.58 -28.73 -7.91
N GLY A 234 10.94 -29.86 -8.28
CA GLY A 234 10.61 -30.93 -7.38
C GLY A 234 11.84 -31.74 -6.97
#